data_e2cd4d94daffa825a964df3ca705ed56
#
_entry.id   e2cd4d94daffa825a964df3ca705ed56
#
_cell.length_a   1.000
_cell.length_b   1.000
_cell.length_c   1.000
_cell.angle_alpha   90.00
_cell.angle_beta   90.00
_cell.angle_gamma   90.00
#
_symmetry.space_group_name_H-M   'P 1'
#
loop_
_entity.id
_entity.type
_entity.pdbx_description
1 polymer ?
#
loop_
_entity_poly.entity_id
_entity_poly.type
_entity_poly.pdbx_seq_one_letter_code
_entity_poly.pdbx_strand_id
1 'polypeptide(L)'
;MRRLLRANGLAILAVILFHAAGWGFTAMFAWGGGAAGAQGPDFSQSGSAAYYALRGLEQFTAFGLAAFLFVSGYFAAFAAGRSGERIPWSMVGARIKSLVVPYLFWSTLLLFGLLLQGNSFSPATVLRMFLTGAVNPAYYFVPLLIQFYLLAPILAGPAKRYPGLLLLATGLVQVFVYAMQYPILLSPESEAARLLTVWLPKWIFPVKLFWFTLGIVAGFHLPTVRTRLEKWRWAFLGAAAGLFVLGAVEWESLLRLSGRPWLDVRETLIDGLYAGAVILALVSFSEVRGRLTNLVEGVGSRSYGIYLVHSPAMELVSRGLYHLAPAVLAYQVLFQPLLVVFGLGVPLALMFVVKNTRARVLYSYQFG
;
A
#
# COMPACT_ATOMS: atom_id res chain seq x y z
N MET A 1 -16.30 6.56 -13.21
CA MET A 1 -16.34 5.66 -12.04
C MET A 1 -15.57 4.36 -12.27
N ARG A 2 -15.82 3.60 -13.34
CA ARG A 2 -15.13 2.32 -13.64
C ARG A 2 -13.59 2.41 -13.69
N ARG A 3 -13.03 3.49 -14.26
CA ARG A 3 -11.56 3.71 -14.31
C ARG A 3 -10.91 3.75 -12.94
N LEU A 4 -11.57 4.38 -11.98
CA LEU A 4 -11.06 4.48 -10.61
C LEU A 4 -11.17 3.15 -9.86
N LEU A 5 -12.22 2.37 -10.13
CA LEU A 5 -12.30 1.01 -9.61
C LEU A 5 -11.17 0.13 -10.16
N ARG A 6 -10.80 0.33 -11.46
CA ARG A 6 -9.63 -0.35 -12.04
C ARG A 6 -8.33 0.10 -11.40
N ALA A 7 -8.13 1.41 -11.23
CA ALA A 7 -6.95 1.93 -10.55
C ALA A 7 -6.84 1.37 -9.11
N ASN A 8 -7.97 1.30 -8.41
CA ASN A 8 -8.06 0.72 -7.08
C ASN A 8 -7.78 -0.80 -7.08
N GLY A 9 -8.28 -1.52 -8.11
CA GLY A 9 -8.00 -2.94 -8.30
C GLY A 9 -6.53 -3.22 -8.60
N LEU A 10 -5.90 -2.42 -9.47
CA LEU A 10 -4.46 -2.53 -9.73
C LEU A 10 -3.64 -2.17 -8.50
N ALA A 11 -4.06 -1.17 -7.72
CA ALA A 11 -3.40 -0.76 -6.50
C ALA A 11 -3.41 -1.88 -5.43
N ILE A 12 -4.55 -2.57 -5.21
CA ILE A 12 -4.60 -3.67 -4.24
C ILE A 12 -3.79 -4.88 -4.72
N LEU A 13 -3.79 -5.18 -6.02
CA LEU A 13 -2.94 -6.23 -6.58
C LEU A 13 -1.47 -5.89 -6.41
N ALA A 14 -1.07 -4.64 -6.65
CA ALA A 14 0.29 -4.17 -6.39
C ALA A 14 0.67 -4.33 -4.90
N VAL A 15 -0.21 -3.99 -3.96
CA VAL A 15 0.04 -4.17 -2.52
C VAL A 15 0.21 -5.65 -2.16
N ILE A 16 -0.60 -6.56 -2.71
CA ILE A 16 -0.45 -8.00 -2.48
C ILE A 16 0.90 -8.50 -3.01
N LEU A 17 1.25 -8.12 -4.24
CA LEU A 17 2.53 -8.50 -4.85
C LEU A 17 3.73 -7.94 -4.07
N PHE A 18 3.63 -6.71 -3.59
CA PHE A 18 4.63 -6.08 -2.74
C PHE A 18 4.86 -6.87 -1.44
N HIS A 19 3.78 -7.24 -0.74
CA HIS A 19 3.90 -8.03 0.48
C HIS A 19 4.37 -9.47 0.20
N ALA A 20 4.03 -10.05 -0.95
CA ALA A 20 4.55 -11.34 -1.37
C ALA A 20 6.07 -11.28 -1.55
N ALA A 21 6.59 -10.26 -2.25
CA ALA A 21 8.03 -10.04 -2.39
C ALA A 21 8.72 -9.87 -1.03
N GLY A 22 8.12 -9.08 -0.11
CA GLY A 22 8.62 -8.89 1.24
C GLY A 22 8.73 -10.20 2.03
N TRP A 23 7.75 -11.10 1.92
CA TRP A 23 7.86 -12.44 2.49
C TRP A 23 8.95 -13.29 1.83
N GLY A 24 9.18 -13.12 0.52
CA GLY A 24 10.30 -13.74 -0.18
C GLY A 24 11.66 -13.32 0.41
N PHE A 25 11.86 -12.03 0.66
CA PHE A 25 13.07 -11.51 1.32
C PHE A 25 13.15 -11.94 2.79
N THR A 26 12.03 -11.98 3.50
CA THR A 26 12.00 -12.52 4.87
C THR A 26 12.48 -13.98 4.88
N ALA A 27 12.03 -14.82 3.95
CA ALA A 27 12.50 -16.19 3.83
C ALA A 27 14.00 -16.25 3.53
N MET A 28 14.50 -15.42 2.59
CA MET A 28 15.91 -15.43 2.21
C MET A 28 16.85 -14.96 3.32
N PHE A 29 16.49 -13.92 4.06
CA PHE A 29 17.42 -13.23 4.96
C PHE A 29 17.09 -13.36 6.44
N ALA A 30 15.83 -13.49 6.82
CA ALA A 30 15.45 -13.62 8.23
C ALA A 30 15.31 -15.08 8.67
N TRP A 31 14.88 -15.98 7.77
CA TRP A 31 14.67 -17.40 8.09
C TRP A 31 15.80 -18.31 7.59
N GLY A 32 16.64 -17.82 6.67
CA GLY A 32 17.75 -18.59 6.07
C GLY A 32 18.95 -18.82 6.97
N GLY A 33 19.13 -18.04 8.02
CA GLY A 33 20.40 -17.97 8.76
C GLY A 33 20.47 -18.67 10.11
N GLY A 34 19.46 -19.42 10.59
CA GLY A 34 19.66 -19.97 11.89
C GLY A 34 18.51 -20.59 12.68
N ALA A 35 17.27 -20.48 12.24
CA ALA A 35 16.14 -21.04 13.01
C ALA A 35 15.89 -22.54 12.73
N ALA A 36 16.46 -23.09 11.65
CA ALA A 36 16.27 -24.50 11.25
C ALA A 36 17.41 -25.44 11.67
N GLY A 37 18.36 -24.99 12.49
CA GLY A 37 19.54 -25.80 12.85
C GLY A 37 20.46 -26.06 11.65
N ALA A 38 21.63 -26.63 11.86
CA ALA A 38 22.65 -26.91 10.84
C ALA A 38 22.22 -27.87 9.70
N GLN A 39 20.97 -28.28 9.64
CA GLN A 39 20.40 -29.21 8.65
C GLN A 39 19.22 -28.64 7.84
N GLY A 40 18.86 -27.36 8.02
CA GLY A 40 17.80 -26.71 7.23
C GLY A 40 18.29 -26.32 5.82
N PRO A 41 17.36 -26.24 4.84
CA PRO A 41 17.72 -25.77 3.50
C PRO A 41 18.27 -24.33 3.59
N ASP A 42 19.32 -24.05 2.79
CA ASP A 42 19.80 -22.68 2.62
C ASP A 42 18.82 -21.92 1.74
N PHE A 43 18.15 -20.93 2.32
CA PHE A 43 17.22 -20.07 1.60
C PHE A 43 17.91 -18.83 1.04
N SER A 44 19.21 -18.57 1.39
CA SER A 44 19.95 -17.43 0.89
C SER A 44 20.13 -17.52 -0.62
N GLN A 45 19.52 -16.58 -1.34
CA GLN A 45 19.59 -16.49 -2.79
C GLN A 45 20.07 -15.10 -3.22
N SER A 46 20.90 -14.45 -2.39
CA SER A 46 21.45 -13.13 -2.70
C SER A 46 22.17 -13.16 -4.06
N GLY A 47 21.82 -12.19 -4.93
CA GLY A 47 22.38 -12.12 -6.28
C GLY A 47 21.84 -13.13 -7.29
N SER A 48 20.90 -14.01 -6.91
CA SER A 48 20.27 -14.95 -7.82
C SER A 48 19.20 -14.30 -8.71
N ALA A 49 18.78 -14.99 -9.77
CA ALA A 49 17.65 -14.55 -10.60
C ALA A 49 16.37 -14.35 -9.79
N ALA A 50 16.12 -15.20 -8.78
CA ALA A 50 14.97 -15.06 -7.88
C ALA A 50 15.05 -13.78 -7.05
N TYR A 51 16.21 -13.46 -6.50
CA TYR A 51 16.47 -12.21 -5.77
C TYR A 51 16.17 -10.98 -6.65
N TYR A 52 16.73 -10.92 -7.86
CA TYR A 52 16.48 -9.79 -8.76
C TYR A 52 15.04 -9.73 -9.28
N ALA A 53 14.36 -10.87 -9.44
CA ALA A 53 12.92 -10.90 -9.77
C ALA A 53 12.08 -10.28 -8.65
N LEU A 54 12.36 -10.59 -7.37
CA LEU A 54 11.69 -9.97 -6.24
C LEU A 54 11.97 -8.47 -6.14
N ARG A 55 13.21 -8.04 -6.39
CA ARG A 55 13.59 -6.62 -6.48
C ARG A 55 12.79 -5.90 -7.56
N GLY A 56 12.72 -6.48 -8.76
CA GLY A 56 11.92 -5.96 -9.85
C GLY A 56 10.43 -5.88 -9.50
N LEU A 57 9.92 -6.86 -8.76
CA LEU A 57 8.53 -6.89 -8.31
C LEU A 57 8.24 -5.79 -7.28
N GLU A 58 9.12 -5.55 -6.30
CA GLU A 58 9.00 -4.43 -5.36
C GLU A 58 8.96 -3.09 -6.10
N GLN A 59 9.92 -2.87 -7.02
CA GLN A 59 9.98 -1.65 -7.82
C GLN A 59 8.73 -1.47 -8.70
N PHE A 60 8.26 -2.54 -9.33
CA PHE A 60 7.03 -2.51 -10.15
C PHE A 60 5.82 -2.11 -9.33
N THR A 61 5.72 -2.53 -8.08
CA THR A 61 4.56 -2.32 -7.21
C THR A 61 4.62 -1.06 -6.36
N ALA A 62 5.70 -0.28 -6.40
CA ALA A 62 5.93 0.92 -5.59
C ALA A 62 4.80 1.99 -5.72
N PHE A 63 4.06 2.00 -6.85
CA PHE A 63 2.93 2.92 -7.05
C PHE A 63 1.67 2.58 -6.22
N GLY A 64 1.57 1.36 -5.66
CA GLY A 64 0.31 0.83 -5.12
C GLY A 64 -0.34 1.72 -4.06
N LEU A 65 0.43 2.13 -3.05
CA LEU A 65 -0.07 2.96 -1.96
C LEU A 65 -0.43 4.38 -2.42
N ALA A 66 0.40 4.98 -3.28
CA ALA A 66 0.15 6.28 -3.87
C ALA A 66 -1.15 6.28 -4.70
N ALA A 67 -1.39 5.23 -5.48
CA ALA A 67 -2.61 5.05 -6.26
C ALA A 67 -3.85 4.90 -5.36
N PHE A 68 -3.77 4.17 -4.25
CA PHE A 68 -4.87 4.09 -3.27
C PHE A 68 -5.24 5.45 -2.70
N LEU A 69 -4.24 6.23 -2.28
CA LEU A 69 -4.48 7.57 -1.73
C LEU A 69 -5.04 8.53 -2.78
N PHE A 70 -4.51 8.47 -4.00
CA PHE A 70 -5.06 9.22 -5.13
C PHE A 70 -6.54 8.89 -5.37
N VAL A 71 -6.90 7.62 -5.44
CA VAL A 71 -8.30 7.18 -5.65
C VAL A 71 -9.18 7.61 -4.48
N SER A 72 -8.69 7.50 -3.24
CA SER A 72 -9.42 7.93 -2.04
C SER A 72 -9.69 9.43 -2.02
N GLY A 73 -8.69 10.26 -2.38
CA GLY A 73 -8.85 11.70 -2.52
C GLY A 73 -9.83 12.08 -3.65
N TYR A 74 -9.75 11.37 -4.78
CA TYR A 74 -10.67 11.58 -5.88
C TYR A 74 -12.12 11.29 -5.48
N PHE A 75 -12.39 10.18 -4.79
CA PHE A 75 -13.74 9.86 -4.32
C PHE A 75 -14.23 10.84 -3.27
N ALA A 76 -13.35 11.36 -2.41
CA ALA A 76 -13.71 12.40 -1.45
C ALA A 76 -14.21 13.67 -2.17
N ALA A 77 -13.50 14.13 -3.19
CA ALA A 77 -13.92 15.28 -4.01
C ALA A 77 -15.19 14.99 -4.82
N PHE A 78 -15.32 13.78 -5.38
CA PHE A 78 -16.51 13.38 -6.14
C PHE A 78 -17.77 13.40 -5.28
N ALA A 79 -17.68 12.96 -4.01
CA ALA A 79 -18.80 12.96 -3.07
C ALA A 79 -19.24 14.37 -2.63
N ALA A 80 -18.36 15.38 -2.73
CA ALA A 80 -18.73 16.78 -2.51
C ALA A 80 -19.65 17.34 -3.60
N GLY A 81 -19.78 16.65 -4.73
CA GLY A 81 -20.54 17.10 -5.89
C GLY A 81 -19.83 18.23 -6.68
N ARG A 82 -20.26 18.44 -7.93
CA ARG A 82 -19.66 19.47 -8.82
C ARG A 82 -19.93 20.90 -8.34
N SER A 83 -21.02 21.12 -7.62
CA SER A 83 -21.48 22.43 -7.12
C SER A 83 -21.07 22.71 -5.66
N GLY A 84 -20.75 21.66 -4.89
CA GLY A 84 -20.38 21.81 -3.47
C GLY A 84 -18.98 22.42 -3.32
N GLU A 85 -18.85 23.51 -2.59
CA GLU A 85 -17.55 24.10 -2.25
C GLU A 85 -16.82 23.33 -1.15
N ARG A 86 -17.56 22.55 -0.38
CA ARG A 86 -17.05 21.85 0.81
C ARG A 86 -17.46 20.39 0.83
N ILE A 87 -16.57 19.54 1.31
CA ILE A 87 -16.88 18.14 1.61
C ILE A 87 -17.66 18.11 2.93
N PRO A 88 -18.90 17.56 2.98
CA PRO A 88 -19.70 17.56 4.21
C PRO A 88 -19.09 16.68 5.30
N TRP A 89 -19.10 17.15 6.54
CA TRP A 89 -18.63 16.37 7.70
C TRP A 89 -19.42 15.09 7.93
N SER A 90 -20.70 15.05 7.55
CA SER A 90 -21.52 13.83 7.58
C SER A 90 -20.94 12.72 6.69
N MET A 91 -20.45 13.09 5.51
CA MET A 91 -19.76 12.15 4.62
C MET A 91 -18.41 11.68 5.20
N VAL A 92 -17.65 12.60 5.79
CA VAL A 92 -16.38 12.26 6.47
C VAL A 92 -16.65 11.26 7.59
N GLY A 93 -17.62 11.53 8.46
CA GLY A 93 -18.03 10.62 9.54
C GLY A 93 -18.46 9.24 9.04
N ALA A 94 -19.27 9.18 7.96
CA ALA A 94 -19.69 7.92 7.36
C ALA A 94 -18.50 7.11 6.81
N ARG A 95 -17.53 7.79 6.16
CA ARG A 95 -16.30 7.15 5.66
C ARG A 95 -15.42 6.67 6.79
N ILE A 96 -15.18 7.47 7.81
CA ILE A 96 -14.39 7.08 8.98
C ILE A 96 -15.03 5.86 9.65
N LYS A 97 -16.35 5.85 9.85
CA LYS A 97 -17.07 4.70 10.42
C LYS A 97 -16.84 3.44 9.58
N SER A 98 -16.96 3.53 8.24
CA SER A 98 -16.75 2.38 7.35
C SER A 98 -15.31 1.86 7.32
N LEU A 99 -14.33 2.67 7.72
CA LEU A 99 -12.93 2.26 7.86
C LEU A 99 -12.64 1.71 9.27
N VAL A 100 -13.06 2.44 10.31
CA VAL A 100 -12.71 2.12 11.71
C VAL A 100 -13.35 0.81 12.16
N VAL A 101 -14.61 0.58 11.83
CA VAL A 101 -15.33 -0.60 12.36
C VAL A 101 -14.68 -1.91 11.89
N PRO A 102 -14.44 -2.16 10.59
CA PRO A 102 -13.74 -3.37 10.16
C PRO A 102 -12.29 -3.42 10.63
N TYR A 103 -11.61 -2.28 10.68
CA TYR A 103 -10.26 -2.19 11.19
C TYR A 103 -10.16 -2.66 12.65
N LEU A 104 -11.06 -2.19 13.52
CA LEU A 104 -11.10 -2.60 14.92
C LEU A 104 -11.43 -4.09 15.05
N PHE A 105 -12.37 -4.60 14.24
CA PHE A 105 -12.70 -6.02 14.23
C PHE A 105 -11.46 -6.89 13.93
N TRP A 106 -10.77 -6.61 12.83
CA TRP A 106 -9.59 -7.39 12.44
C TRP A 106 -8.41 -7.18 13.37
N SER A 107 -8.18 -5.94 13.86
CA SER A 107 -7.12 -5.64 14.82
C SER A 107 -7.33 -6.38 16.15
N THR A 108 -8.58 -6.47 16.63
CA THR A 108 -8.92 -7.24 17.85
C THR A 108 -8.67 -8.73 17.65
N LEU A 109 -9.08 -9.28 16.49
CA LEU A 109 -8.84 -10.69 16.17
C LEU A 109 -7.34 -11.02 16.11
N LEU A 110 -6.55 -10.16 15.47
CA LEU A 110 -5.09 -10.34 15.40
C LEU A 110 -4.41 -10.18 16.75
N LEU A 111 -4.82 -9.19 17.54
CA LEU A 111 -4.31 -9.03 18.92
C LEU A 111 -4.59 -10.28 19.75
N PHE A 112 -5.80 -10.83 19.65
CA PHE A 112 -6.14 -12.08 20.33
C PHE A 112 -5.22 -13.24 19.87
N GLY A 113 -4.94 -13.34 18.56
CA GLY A 113 -3.96 -14.30 18.04
C GLY A 113 -2.56 -14.13 18.61
N LEU A 114 -2.09 -12.88 18.79
CA LEU A 114 -0.80 -12.59 19.43
C LEU A 114 -0.79 -13.00 20.90
N LEU A 115 -1.88 -12.74 21.65
CA LEU A 115 -2.02 -13.17 23.03
C LEU A 115 -1.99 -14.70 23.18
N LEU A 116 -2.65 -15.43 22.27
CA LEU A 116 -2.61 -16.89 22.25
C LEU A 116 -1.19 -17.45 21.96
N GLN A 117 -0.34 -16.69 21.29
CA GLN A 117 1.08 -17.03 21.07
C GLN A 117 1.97 -16.74 22.29
N GLY A 118 1.38 -16.33 23.43
CA GLY A 118 2.10 -16.07 24.67
C GLY A 118 2.64 -14.61 24.80
N ASN A 119 2.32 -13.72 23.85
CA ASN A 119 2.69 -12.32 23.99
C ASN A 119 1.84 -11.64 25.07
N SER A 120 2.46 -10.71 25.80
CA SER A 120 1.77 -9.86 26.79
C SER A 120 2.02 -8.40 26.47
N PHE A 121 0.98 -7.58 26.58
CA PHE A 121 1.04 -6.15 26.28
C PHE A 121 0.42 -5.32 27.38
N SER A 122 1.05 -4.20 27.75
CA SER A 122 0.40 -3.22 28.62
C SER A 122 -0.80 -2.57 27.92
N PRO A 123 -1.81 -2.09 28.67
CA PRO A 123 -2.94 -1.35 28.08
C PRO A 123 -2.52 -0.17 27.22
N ALA A 124 -1.47 0.55 27.62
CA ALA A 124 -0.91 1.66 26.84
C ALA A 124 -0.32 1.19 25.50
N THR A 125 0.37 0.04 25.48
CA THR A 125 0.88 -0.58 24.27
C THR A 125 -0.26 -0.99 23.33
N VAL A 126 -1.30 -1.63 23.86
CA VAL A 126 -2.48 -2.01 23.07
C VAL A 126 -3.13 -0.78 22.46
N LEU A 127 -3.38 0.28 23.24
CA LEU A 127 -3.93 1.53 22.73
C LEU A 127 -3.07 2.11 21.60
N ARG A 128 -1.75 2.16 21.79
CA ARG A 128 -0.81 2.61 20.77
C ARG A 128 -0.91 1.76 19.50
N MET A 129 -0.95 0.43 19.62
CA MET A 129 -1.09 -0.49 18.48
C MET A 129 -2.34 -0.19 17.65
N PHE A 130 -3.47 0.07 18.32
CA PHE A 130 -4.72 0.41 17.65
C PHE A 130 -4.70 1.82 17.02
N LEU A 131 -4.08 2.81 17.66
CA LEU A 131 -4.00 4.17 17.14
C LEU A 131 -3.05 4.31 15.95
N THR A 132 -2.00 3.50 15.90
CA THR A 132 -0.95 3.58 14.87
C THR A 132 -1.04 2.49 13.79
N GLY A 133 -1.93 1.49 13.97
CA GLY A 133 -2.02 0.32 13.11
C GLY A 133 -0.94 -0.74 13.35
N ALA A 134 -0.20 -0.66 14.45
CA ALA A 134 0.95 -1.52 14.72
C ALA A 134 0.59 -2.97 15.10
N VAL A 135 -0.69 -3.35 15.12
CA VAL A 135 -1.13 -4.74 15.30
C VAL A 135 -0.68 -5.63 14.13
N ASN A 136 -0.62 -5.07 12.93
CA ASN A 136 -0.08 -5.73 11.73
C ASN A 136 0.71 -4.72 10.90
N PRO A 137 1.85 -5.10 10.30
CA PRO A 137 2.69 -4.18 9.52
C PRO A 137 1.98 -3.43 8.39
N ALA A 138 0.92 -4.00 7.82
CA ALA A 138 0.13 -3.36 6.77
C ALA A 138 -0.88 -2.32 7.31
N TYR A 139 -1.32 -2.42 8.56
CA TYR A 139 -2.49 -1.70 9.07
C TYR A 139 -2.28 -0.21 9.34
N TYR A 140 -1.04 0.30 9.34
CA TYR A 140 -0.76 1.74 9.50
C TYR A 140 -1.50 2.63 8.48
N PHE A 141 -1.89 2.06 7.34
CA PHE A 141 -2.60 2.79 6.30
C PHE A 141 -4.02 3.23 6.73
N VAL A 142 -4.68 2.48 7.65
CA VAL A 142 -6.03 2.86 8.09
C VAL A 142 -6.01 4.13 8.95
N PRO A 143 -5.20 4.25 10.03
CA PRO A 143 -5.00 5.51 10.74
C PRO A 143 -4.57 6.66 9.83
N LEU A 144 -3.69 6.40 8.87
CA LEU A 144 -3.26 7.36 7.87
C LEU A 144 -4.45 7.85 7.03
N LEU A 145 -5.27 6.95 6.52
CA LEU A 145 -6.41 7.28 5.67
C LEU A 145 -7.51 8.04 6.46
N ILE A 146 -7.70 7.72 7.73
CA ILE A 146 -8.61 8.46 8.63
C ILE A 146 -8.18 9.93 8.72
N GLN A 147 -6.89 10.20 8.94
CA GLN A 147 -6.35 11.57 8.98
C GLN A 147 -6.61 12.30 7.66
N PHE A 148 -6.46 11.66 6.52
CA PHE A 148 -6.75 12.25 5.23
C PHE A 148 -8.23 12.58 5.05
N TYR A 149 -9.16 11.74 5.50
CA TYR A 149 -10.58 12.09 5.46
C TYR A 149 -10.93 13.24 6.39
N LEU A 150 -10.28 13.38 7.55
CA LEU A 150 -10.42 14.54 8.42
C LEU A 150 -9.87 15.83 7.78
N LEU A 151 -8.82 15.74 6.99
CA LEU A 151 -8.23 16.87 6.26
C LEU A 151 -9.01 17.22 4.97
N ALA A 152 -9.79 16.28 4.42
CA ALA A 152 -10.47 16.45 3.14
C ALA A 152 -11.34 17.71 3.04
N PRO A 153 -12.16 18.09 4.05
CA PRO A 153 -12.93 19.34 4.02
C PRO A 153 -12.06 20.60 3.95
N ILE A 154 -10.88 20.58 4.58
CA ILE A 154 -9.94 21.69 4.60
C ILE A 154 -9.25 21.83 3.25
N LEU A 155 -8.87 20.70 2.63
CA LEU A 155 -8.17 20.65 1.34
C LEU A 155 -9.08 20.96 0.15
N ALA A 156 -10.40 20.74 0.25
CA ALA A 156 -11.34 20.88 -0.86
C ALA A 156 -11.40 22.31 -1.43
N GLY A 157 -11.45 23.33 -0.58
CA GLY A 157 -11.48 24.72 -1.00
C GLY A 157 -10.23 25.14 -1.80
N PRO A 158 -9.02 24.99 -1.22
CA PRO A 158 -7.78 25.23 -1.94
C PRO A 158 -7.61 24.38 -3.21
N ALA A 159 -7.99 23.10 -3.19
CA ALA A 159 -7.93 22.23 -4.35
C ALA A 159 -8.78 22.73 -5.53
N LYS A 160 -9.90 23.38 -5.23
CA LYS A 160 -10.80 23.93 -6.24
C LYS A 160 -10.34 25.29 -6.77
N ARG A 161 -9.88 26.19 -5.88
CA ARG A 161 -9.55 27.60 -6.21
C ARG A 161 -8.10 27.76 -6.65
N TYR A 162 -7.16 27.06 -6.03
CA TYR A 162 -5.71 27.22 -6.21
C TYR A 162 -5.00 25.87 -6.38
N PRO A 163 -5.44 25.01 -7.36
CA PRO A 163 -4.95 23.65 -7.49
C PRO A 163 -3.42 23.58 -7.67
N GLY A 164 -2.84 24.48 -8.47
CA GLY A 164 -1.39 24.51 -8.72
C GLY A 164 -0.57 24.84 -7.46
N LEU A 165 -1.00 25.85 -6.69
CA LEU A 165 -0.32 26.24 -5.44
C LEU A 165 -0.42 25.11 -4.39
N LEU A 166 -1.60 24.48 -4.28
CA LEU A 166 -1.79 23.39 -3.34
C LEU A 166 -0.93 22.17 -3.70
N LEU A 167 -0.87 21.80 -4.99
CA LEU A 167 -0.02 20.70 -5.44
C LEU A 167 1.47 21.03 -5.27
N LEU A 168 1.88 22.28 -5.51
CA LEU A 168 3.26 22.70 -5.27
C LEU A 168 3.61 22.57 -3.79
N ALA A 169 2.78 23.13 -2.90
CA ALA A 169 3.03 23.09 -1.45
C ALA A 169 3.10 21.67 -0.91
N THR A 170 2.11 20.81 -1.27
CA THR A 170 2.08 19.41 -0.82
C THR A 170 3.16 18.58 -1.50
N GLY A 171 3.53 18.90 -2.73
CA GLY A 171 4.64 18.29 -3.46
C GLY A 171 5.99 18.58 -2.81
N LEU A 172 6.24 19.83 -2.37
CA LEU A 172 7.45 20.18 -1.64
C LEU A 172 7.57 19.42 -0.31
N VAL A 173 6.45 19.29 0.43
CA VAL A 173 6.41 18.45 1.64
C VAL A 173 6.75 17.01 1.30
N GLN A 174 6.20 16.47 0.21
CA GLN A 174 6.45 15.08 -0.19
C GLN A 174 7.91 14.85 -0.61
N VAL A 175 8.50 15.78 -1.37
CA VAL A 175 9.92 15.72 -1.76
C VAL A 175 10.82 15.77 -0.52
N PHE A 176 10.51 16.66 0.43
CA PHE A 176 11.23 16.70 1.71
C PHE A 176 11.16 15.37 2.46
N VAL A 177 9.96 14.78 2.57
CA VAL A 177 9.78 13.46 3.22
C VAL A 177 10.60 12.38 2.50
N TYR A 178 10.60 12.36 1.18
CA TYR A 178 11.40 11.41 0.42
C TYR A 178 12.91 11.61 0.65
N ALA A 179 13.38 12.87 0.67
CA ALA A 179 14.76 13.17 0.98
C ALA A 179 15.18 12.64 2.36
N MET A 180 14.27 12.71 3.35
CA MET A 180 14.52 12.21 4.71
C MET A 180 14.54 10.67 4.80
N GLN A 181 14.13 9.92 3.77
CA GLN A 181 14.26 8.47 3.77
C GLN A 181 15.70 7.99 3.50
N TYR A 182 16.51 8.74 2.74
CA TYR A 182 17.88 8.32 2.40
C TYR A 182 18.80 8.13 3.61
N PRO A 183 18.86 9.04 4.61
CA PRO A 183 19.63 8.78 5.84
C PRO A 183 19.17 7.51 6.57
N ILE A 184 17.86 7.23 6.58
CA ILE A 184 17.31 6.03 7.22
C ILE A 184 17.73 4.76 6.48
N LEU A 185 17.77 4.80 5.14
CA LEU A 185 18.18 3.68 4.30
C LEU A 185 19.68 3.41 4.37
N LEU A 186 20.49 4.46 4.29
CA LEU A 186 21.96 4.36 4.21
C LEU A 186 22.61 4.08 5.58
N SER A 187 22.05 4.63 6.65
CA SER A 187 22.65 4.54 7.99
C SER A 187 21.58 4.36 9.08
N PRO A 188 20.79 3.26 9.07
CA PRO A 188 19.65 3.07 9.97
C PRO A 188 20.04 3.04 11.46
N GLU A 189 21.30 2.74 11.78
CA GLU A 189 21.83 2.73 13.15
C GLU A 189 22.20 4.14 13.65
N SER A 190 22.25 5.15 12.78
CA SER A 190 22.58 6.52 13.16
C SER A 190 21.50 7.14 14.04
N GLU A 191 21.90 8.06 14.91
CA GLU A 191 20.97 8.81 15.76
C GLU A 191 19.98 9.62 14.90
N ALA A 192 20.47 10.23 13.82
CA ALA A 192 19.64 10.96 12.86
C ALA A 192 18.56 10.07 12.24
N ALA A 193 18.89 8.84 11.81
CA ALA A 193 17.92 7.90 11.24
C ALA A 193 16.88 7.47 12.29
N ARG A 194 17.31 7.25 13.55
CA ARG A 194 16.39 6.93 14.65
C ARG A 194 15.42 8.08 14.92
N LEU A 195 15.91 9.30 15.02
CA LEU A 195 15.07 10.49 15.20
C LEU A 195 14.09 10.68 14.03
N LEU A 196 14.56 10.57 12.78
CA LEU A 196 13.71 10.68 11.61
C LEU A 196 12.60 9.59 11.59
N THR A 197 12.91 8.37 12.01
CA THR A 197 11.92 7.29 12.09
C THR A 197 10.83 7.58 13.14
N VAL A 198 11.21 8.25 14.24
CA VAL A 198 10.25 8.67 15.29
C VAL A 198 9.40 9.85 14.84
N TRP A 199 10.00 10.84 14.18
CA TRP A 199 9.30 12.06 13.74
C TRP A 199 8.49 11.89 12.45
N LEU A 200 8.88 10.95 11.58
CA LEU A 200 8.23 10.64 10.31
C LEU A 200 7.75 9.18 10.25
N PRO A 201 6.92 8.72 11.18
CA PRO A 201 6.39 7.37 11.13
C PRO A 201 5.43 7.21 9.94
N LYS A 202 5.36 5.99 9.40
CA LYS A 202 4.57 5.69 8.17
C LYS A 202 3.07 6.06 8.28
N TRP A 203 2.51 6.18 9.47
CA TRP A 203 1.08 6.39 9.72
C TRP A 203 0.63 7.86 9.84
N ILE A 204 1.54 8.85 9.80
CA ILE A 204 1.16 10.27 9.86
C ILE A 204 0.93 10.86 8.47
N PHE A 205 -0.06 11.77 8.36
CA PHE A 205 -0.50 12.34 7.08
C PHE A 205 0.58 13.07 6.25
N PRO A 206 1.58 13.79 6.83
CA PRO A 206 2.56 14.50 6.01
C PRO A 206 3.36 13.59 5.09
N VAL A 207 3.54 12.31 5.51
CA VAL A 207 4.35 11.33 4.77
C VAL A 207 3.77 11.02 3.39
N LYS A 208 2.47 11.21 3.18
CA LYS A 208 1.76 10.86 1.95
C LYS A 208 0.79 11.95 1.48
N LEU A 209 0.93 13.17 1.97
CA LEU A 209 -0.02 14.27 1.78
C LEU A 209 -0.28 14.58 0.29
N PHE A 210 0.77 14.57 -0.52
CA PHE A 210 0.68 14.88 -1.95
C PHE A 210 -0.29 13.96 -2.69
N TRP A 211 -0.25 12.66 -2.43
CA TRP A 211 -1.04 11.67 -3.20
C TRP A 211 -2.54 11.82 -2.98
N PHE A 212 -2.94 12.02 -1.75
CA PHE A 212 -4.35 12.27 -1.43
C PHE A 212 -4.82 13.61 -1.99
N THR A 213 -3.99 14.65 -1.86
CA THR A 213 -4.28 15.99 -2.39
C THR A 213 -4.37 15.98 -3.92
N LEU A 214 -3.46 15.29 -4.60
CA LEU A 214 -3.52 15.07 -6.06
C LEU A 214 -4.85 14.41 -6.46
N GLY A 215 -5.31 13.44 -5.68
CA GLY A 215 -6.61 12.81 -5.87
C GLY A 215 -7.77 13.80 -5.75
N ILE A 216 -7.78 14.66 -4.71
CA ILE A 216 -8.82 15.70 -4.54
C ILE A 216 -8.81 16.67 -5.72
N VAL A 217 -7.64 17.17 -6.11
CA VAL A 217 -7.50 18.10 -7.26
C VAL A 217 -7.99 17.42 -8.54
N ALA A 218 -7.60 16.18 -8.78
CA ALA A 218 -8.09 15.41 -9.92
C ALA A 218 -9.61 15.23 -9.89
N GLY A 219 -10.21 15.01 -8.72
CA GLY A 219 -11.66 14.89 -8.57
C GLY A 219 -12.44 16.11 -9.06
N PHE A 220 -11.88 17.31 -8.86
CA PHE A 220 -12.51 18.56 -9.34
C PHE A 220 -12.14 18.90 -10.79
N HIS A 221 -10.90 18.66 -11.22
CA HIS A 221 -10.36 19.22 -12.47
C HIS A 221 -10.14 18.18 -13.59
N LEU A 222 -10.16 16.88 -13.30
CA LEU A 222 -9.86 15.84 -14.30
C LEU A 222 -10.73 15.92 -15.56
N PRO A 223 -12.05 16.20 -15.50
CA PRO A 223 -12.86 16.32 -16.71
C PRO A 223 -12.34 17.40 -17.66
N THR A 224 -11.79 18.50 -17.14
CA THR A 224 -11.29 19.65 -17.93
C THR A 224 -9.93 19.35 -18.58
N VAL A 225 -9.04 18.63 -17.90
CA VAL A 225 -7.67 18.38 -18.39
C VAL A 225 -7.52 17.04 -19.12
N ARG A 226 -8.55 16.22 -19.11
CA ARG A 226 -8.52 14.84 -19.59
C ARG A 226 -8.04 14.70 -21.03
N THR A 227 -8.55 15.52 -21.96
CA THR A 227 -8.16 15.48 -23.38
C THR A 227 -6.67 15.78 -23.58
N ARG A 228 -6.08 16.63 -22.73
CA ARG A 228 -4.63 16.87 -22.73
C ARG A 228 -3.88 15.65 -22.23
N LEU A 229 -4.32 15.04 -21.13
CA LEU A 229 -3.69 13.85 -20.58
C LEU A 229 -3.73 12.67 -21.57
N GLU A 230 -4.84 12.47 -22.28
CA GLU A 230 -5.00 11.41 -23.30
C GLU A 230 -3.99 11.56 -24.45
N LYS A 231 -3.62 12.80 -24.82
CA LYS A 231 -2.57 13.05 -25.83
C LYS A 231 -1.19 12.59 -25.40
N TRP A 232 -0.88 12.69 -24.09
CA TRP A 232 0.41 12.38 -23.52
C TRP A 232 0.51 10.96 -22.93
N ARG A 233 -0.51 10.12 -23.11
CA ARG A 233 -0.61 8.79 -22.50
C ARG A 233 0.62 7.90 -22.71
N TRP A 234 1.17 7.90 -23.94
CA TRP A 234 2.36 7.12 -24.25
C TRP A 234 3.64 7.70 -23.65
N ALA A 235 3.71 9.02 -23.51
CA ALA A 235 4.83 9.67 -22.81
C ALA A 235 4.80 9.33 -21.30
N PHE A 236 3.62 9.30 -20.66
CA PHE A 236 3.51 8.87 -19.26
C PHE A 236 3.88 7.41 -19.09
N LEU A 237 3.50 6.54 -20.03
CA LEU A 237 3.89 5.13 -19.97
C LEU A 237 5.40 4.97 -20.18
N GLY A 238 5.98 5.69 -21.14
CA GLY A 238 7.43 5.72 -21.36
C GLY A 238 8.20 6.27 -20.14
N ALA A 239 7.68 7.35 -19.53
CA ALA A 239 8.24 7.88 -18.29
C ALA A 239 8.17 6.87 -17.14
N ALA A 240 7.04 6.15 -16.99
CA ALA A 240 6.92 5.09 -15.99
C ALA A 240 7.95 3.97 -16.24
N ALA A 241 8.13 3.54 -17.49
CA ALA A 241 9.12 2.51 -17.83
C ALA A 241 10.56 2.99 -17.54
N GLY A 242 10.90 4.23 -17.91
CA GLY A 242 12.21 4.81 -17.63
C GLY A 242 12.47 4.97 -16.12
N LEU A 243 11.46 5.45 -15.37
CA LEU A 243 11.55 5.63 -13.92
C LEU A 243 11.57 4.28 -13.17
N PHE A 244 10.95 3.23 -13.70
CA PHE A 244 11.11 1.87 -13.20
C PHE A 244 12.56 1.42 -13.25
N VAL A 245 13.23 1.63 -14.40
CA VAL A 245 14.65 1.28 -14.57
C VAL A 245 15.54 2.13 -13.65
N LEU A 246 15.28 3.44 -13.58
CA LEU A 246 16.04 4.34 -12.70
C LEU A 246 15.85 3.96 -11.23
N GLY A 247 14.65 3.59 -10.80
CA GLY A 247 14.37 3.12 -9.44
C GLY A 247 15.12 1.82 -9.12
N ALA A 248 15.18 0.87 -10.08
CA ALA A 248 15.95 -0.34 -9.90
C ALA A 248 17.46 -0.04 -9.74
N VAL A 249 18.00 0.91 -10.53
CA VAL A 249 19.39 1.37 -10.41
C VAL A 249 19.64 2.11 -9.10
N GLU A 250 18.70 2.96 -8.67
CA GLU A 250 18.78 3.65 -7.37
C GLU A 250 18.86 2.65 -6.22
N TRP A 251 17.95 1.68 -6.19
CA TRP A 251 17.94 0.66 -5.14
C TRP A 251 19.22 -0.19 -5.13
N GLU A 252 19.73 -0.59 -6.28
CA GLU A 252 21.03 -1.28 -6.38
C GLU A 252 22.16 -0.42 -5.78
N SER A 253 22.13 0.88 -6.05
CA SER A 253 23.10 1.83 -5.50
C SER A 253 22.99 1.96 -3.98
N LEU A 254 21.75 2.04 -3.46
CA LEU A 254 21.48 2.11 -2.01
C LEU A 254 21.93 0.84 -1.28
N LEU A 255 21.70 -0.34 -1.87
CA LEU A 255 22.18 -1.62 -1.33
C LEU A 255 23.70 -1.67 -1.27
N ARG A 256 24.38 -1.28 -2.33
CA ARG A 256 25.85 -1.22 -2.38
C ARG A 256 26.42 -0.23 -1.36
N LEU A 257 25.84 0.97 -1.26
CA LEU A 257 26.28 2.01 -0.33
C LEU A 257 26.02 1.62 1.14
N SER A 258 24.93 0.94 1.43
CA SER A 258 24.59 0.47 2.78
C SER A 258 25.35 -0.80 3.18
N GLY A 259 25.94 -1.54 2.23
CA GLY A 259 26.58 -2.83 2.46
C GLY A 259 25.61 -3.95 2.89
N ARG A 260 24.30 -3.76 2.68
CA ARG A 260 23.26 -4.71 3.10
C ARG A 260 22.67 -5.44 1.88
N PRO A 261 22.39 -6.74 1.99
CA PRO A 261 21.77 -7.50 0.90
C PRO A 261 20.29 -7.19 0.70
N TRP A 262 19.65 -6.59 1.69
CA TRP A 262 18.25 -6.13 1.66
C TRP A 262 18.05 -4.96 2.62
N LEU A 263 17.21 -4.03 2.21
CA LEU A 263 16.80 -2.87 3.02
C LEU A 263 15.30 -2.92 3.24
N ASP A 264 14.84 -2.51 4.43
CA ASP A 264 13.41 -2.29 4.69
C ASP A 264 12.90 -1.23 3.71
N VAL A 265 11.86 -1.58 2.96
CA VAL A 265 11.39 -0.75 1.86
C VAL A 265 10.81 0.56 2.38
N ARG A 266 11.40 1.64 1.90
CA ARG A 266 10.95 3.01 2.10
C ARG A 266 10.89 3.68 0.74
N GLU A 267 9.88 4.47 0.49
CA GLU A 267 9.74 5.15 -0.79
C GLU A 267 10.77 6.25 -0.94
N THR A 268 11.47 6.22 -2.05
CA THR A 268 12.45 7.22 -2.48
C THR A 268 11.81 8.29 -3.36
N LEU A 269 12.61 9.28 -3.77
CA LEU A 269 12.16 10.30 -4.72
C LEU A 269 11.82 9.67 -6.09
N ILE A 270 12.63 8.73 -6.56
CA ILE A 270 12.40 8.05 -7.86
C ILE A 270 11.15 7.18 -7.79
N ASP A 271 10.90 6.48 -6.67
CA ASP A 271 9.66 5.75 -6.45
C ASP A 271 8.42 6.66 -6.51
N GLY A 272 8.53 7.85 -5.93
CA GLY A 272 7.48 8.87 -6.01
C GLY A 272 7.22 9.34 -7.44
N LEU A 273 8.26 9.67 -8.20
CA LEU A 273 8.12 10.05 -9.60
C LEU A 273 7.54 8.91 -10.45
N TYR A 274 8.00 7.67 -10.22
CA TYR A 274 7.45 6.48 -10.84
C TYR A 274 5.95 6.32 -10.56
N ALA A 275 5.55 6.41 -9.29
CA ALA A 275 4.14 6.34 -8.90
C ALA A 275 3.31 7.43 -9.58
N GLY A 276 3.82 8.65 -9.68
CA GLY A 276 3.18 9.75 -10.40
C GLY A 276 2.99 9.46 -11.88
N ALA A 277 4.02 8.95 -12.56
CA ALA A 277 3.96 8.58 -13.96
C ALA A 277 2.95 7.45 -14.21
N VAL A 278 2.93 6.42 -13.34
CA VAL A 278 1.95 5.31 -13.41
C VAL A 278 0.52 5.84 -13.20
N ILE A 279 0.26 6.69 -12.20
CA ILE A 279 -1.06 7.26 -11.94
C ILE A 279 -1.51 8.10 -13.15
N LEU A 280 -0.64 8.94 -13.72
CA LEU A 280 -0.95 9.74 -14.90
C LEU A 280 -1.22 8.84 -16.12
N ALA A 281 -0.47 7.76 -16.32
CA ALA A 281 -0.75 6.77 -17.35
C ALA A 281 -2.13 6.13 -17.14
N LEU A 282 -2.44 5.62 -15.95
CA LEU A 282 -3.72 4.98 -15.63
C LEU A 282 -4.92 5.89 -15.87
N VAL A 283 -4.79 7.18 -15.58
CA VAL A 283 -5.84 8.17 -15.77
C VAL A 283 -5.98 8.57 -17.25
N SER A 284 -4.87 8.56 -18.00
CA SER A 284 -4.81 9.01 -19.40
C SER A 284 -5.31 7.98 -20.40
N PHE A 285 -5.21 6.68 -20.11
CA PHE A 285 -5.73 5.66 -21.00
C PHE A 285 -7.27 5.63 -20.97
N SER A 286 -7.87 5.61 -22.16
CA SER A 286 -9.32 5.50 -22.35
C SER A 286 -9.84 4.12 -21.91
N GLU A 287 -11.16 3.97 -21.89
CA GLU A 287 -11.80 2.73 -21.44
C GLU A 287 -11.40 1.52 -22.31
N VAL A 288 -10.52 0.70 -21.75
CA VAL A 288 -10.33 -0.66 -22.25
C VAL A 288 -11.46 -1.52 -21.68
N ARG A 289 -12.24 -2.14 -22.53
CA ARG A 289 -13.30 -3.07 -22.14
C ARG A 289 -12.83 -4.50 -22.41
N GLY A 290 -13.04 -5.38 -21.43
CA GLY A 290 -12.68 -6.78 -21.58
C GLY A 290 -12.93 -7.57 -20.28
N ARG A 291 -12.82 -8.88 -20.35
CA ARG A 291 -13.05 -9.77 -19.21
C ARG A 291 -12.09 -9.47 -18.05
N LEU A 292 -10.81 -9.23 -18.36
CA LEU A 292 -9.79 -8.89 -17.37
C LEU A 292 -10.07 -7.56 -16.66
N THR A 293 -10.51 -6.53 -17.40
CA THR A 293 -10.85 -5.25 -16.79
C THR A 293 -12.04 -5.35 -15.84
N ASN A 294 -13.04 -6.19 -16.15
CA ASN A 294 -14.16 -6.44 -15.24
C ASN A 294 -13.72 -7.17 -13.96
N LEU A 295 -12.77 -8.10 -14.05
CA LEU A 295 -12.20 -8.78 -12.89
C LEU A 295 -11.45 -7.78 -11.99
N VAL A 296 -10.60 -6.94 -12.56
CA VAL A 296 -9.86 -5.90 -11.83
C VAL A 296 -10.82 -4.89 -11.18
N GLU A 297 -11.88 -4.48 -11.87
CA GLU A 297 -12.94 -3.62 -11.31
C GLU A 297 -13.64 -4.31 -10.12
N GLY A 298 -13.90 -5.62 -10.23
CA GLY A 298 -14.49 -6.43 -9.16
C GLY A 298 -13.59 -6.54 -7.93
N VAL A 299 -12.29 -6.69 -8.13
CA VAL A 299 -11.28 -6.66 -7.06
C VAL A 299 -11.22 -5.25 -6.46
N GLY A 300 -11.20 -4.21 -7.29
CA GLY A 300 -11.14 -2.81 -6.85
C GLY A 300 -12.33 -2.37 -5.99
N SER A 301 -13.54 -2.91 -6.28
CA SER A 301 -14.72 -2.63 -5.47
C SER A 301 -14.70 -3.29 -4.07
N ARG A 302 -13.83 -4.27 -3.87
CA ARG A 302 -13.64 -5.03 -2.61
C ARG A 302 -12.29 -4.75 -1.96
N SER A 303 -11.55 -3.78 -2.47
CA SER A 303 -10.14 -3.55 -2.13
C SER A 303 -9.90 -3.34 -0.64
N TYR A 304 -10.81 -2.69 0.08
CA TYR A 304 -10.64 -2.44 1.51
C TYR A 304 -10.72 -3.72 2.35
N GLY A 305 -11.69 -4.58 2.12
CA GLY A 305 -11.76 -5.86 2.81
C GLY A 305 -10.62 -6.79 2.41
N ILE A 306 -10.19 -6.79 1.13
CA ILE A 306 -9.00 -7.50 0.70
C ILE A 306 -7.78 -6.96 1.46
N TYR A 307 -7.66 -5.64 1.57
CA TYR A 307 -6.57 -4.98 2.30
C TYR A 307 -6.48 -5.43 3.76
N LEU A 308 -7.59 -5.56 4.48
CA LEU A 308 -7.57 -5.97 5.88
C LEU A 308 -7.17 -7.43 6.08
N VAL A 309 -7.44 -8.30 5.12
CA VAL A 309 -7.27 -9.76 5.29
C VAL A 309 -6.01 -10.30 4.61
N HIS A 310 -5.51 -9.64 3.55
CA HIS A 310 -4.40 -10.19 2.75
C HIS A 310 -3.12 -10.42 3.56
N SER A 311 -2.70 -9.44 4.37
CA SER A 311 -1.44 -9.53 5.13
C SER A 311 -1.49 -10.64 6.19
N PRO A 312 -2.52 -10.75 7.05
CA PRO A 312 -2.67 -11.89 7.95
C PRO A 312 -2.76 -13.23 7.23
N ALA A 313 -3.45 -13.31 6.09
CA ALA A 313 -3.55 -14.55 5.31
C ALA A 313 -2.19 -14.99 4.77
N MET A 314 -1.41 -14.05 4.23
CA MET A 314 -0.06 -14.32 3.73
C MET A 314 0.89 -14.70 4.86
N GLU A 315 0.81 -14.04 6.00
CA GLU A 315 1.60 -14.37 7.18
C GLU A 315 1.33 -15.81 7.66
N LEU A 316 0.05 -16.17 7.77
CA LEU A 316 -0.35 -17.52 8.19
C LEU A 316 0.21 -18.59 7.24
N VAL A 317 0.11 -18.36 5.93
CA VAL A 317 0.63 -19.30 4.92
C VAL A 317 2.16 -19.35 4.97
N SER A 318 2.84 -18.23 5.06
CA SER A 318 4.32 -18.16 5.12
C SER A 318 4.85 -18.93 6.34
N ARG A 319 4.27 -18.68 7.52
CA ARG A 319 4.65 -19.36 8.77
C ARG A 319 4.26 -20.85 8.72
N GLY A 320 3.10 -21.19 8.17
CA GLY A 320 2.69 -22.57 7.97
C GLY A 320 3.66 -23.33 7.09
N LEU A 321 4.07 -22.76 5.96
CA LEU A 321 5.08 -23.36 5.07
C LEU A 321 6.45 -23.48 5.76
N TYR A 322 6.86 -22.49 6.53
CA TYR A 322 8.10 -22.53 7.29
C TYR A 322 8.18 -23.75 8.22
N HIS A 323 7.07 -24.10 8.88
CA HIS A 323 7.03 -25.23 9.82
C HIS A 323 6.72 -26.59 9.16
N LEU A 324 5.89 -26.61 8.11
CA LEU A 324 5.37 -27.86 7.54
C LEU A 324 6.08 -28.28 6.24
N ALA A 325 6.57 -27.32 5.47
CA ALA A 325 7.18 -27.55 4.16
C ALA A 325 8.27 -26.50 3.83
N PRO A 326 9.32 -26.39 4.67
CA PRO A 326 10.33 -25.33 4.55
C PRO A 326 11.02 -25.32 3.17
N ALA A 327 11.14 -26.47 2.51
CA ALA A 327 11.73 -26.54 1.16
C ALA A 327 11.02 -25.66 0.12
N VAL A 328 9.71 -25.38 0.29
CA VAL A 328 8.96 -24.51 -0.64
C VAL A 328 9.49 -23.09 -0.61
N LEU A 329 10.00 -22.63 0.53
CA LEU A 329 10.54 -21.26 0.70
C LEU A 329 11.82 -21.03 -0.13
N ALA A 330 12.57 -22.08 -0.44
CA ALA A 330 13.73 -22.02 -1.32
C ALA A 330 13.35 -21.80 -2.81
N TYR A 331 12.11 -22.14 -3.18
CA TYR A 331 11.62 -22.05 -4.56
C TYR A 331 10.67 -20.87 -4.73
N GLN A 332 11.20 -19.67 -4.97
CA GLN A 332 10.37 -18.47 -5.12
C GLN A 332 9.31 -18.58 -6.23
N VAL A 333 9.57 -19.38 -7.27
CA VAL A 333 8.60 -19.69 -8.34
C VAL A 333 7.34 -20.38 -7.81
N LEU A 334 7.43 -21.11 -6.71
CA LEU A 334 6.28 -21.75 -6.04
C LEU A 334 5.75 -20.87 -4.91
N PHE A 335 6.65 -20.30 -4.11
CA PHE A 335 6.29 -19.54 -2.92
C PHE A 335 5.51 -18.27 -3.27
N GLN A 336 5.95 -17.49 -4.26
CA GLN A 336 5.29 -16.23 -4.65
C GLN A 336 3.85 -16.42 -5.16
N PRO A 337 3.56 -17.35 -6.12
CA PRO A 337 2.18 -17.60 -6.54
C PRO A 337 1.29 -18.08 -5.41
N LEU A 338 1.79 -18.92 -4.50
CA LEU A 338 1.02 -19.33 -3.31
C LEU A 338 0.62 -18.14 -2.47
N LEU A 339 1.56 -17.24 -2.14
CA LEU A 339 1.26 -16.04 -1.38
C LEU A 339 0.22 -15.16 -2.06
N VAL A 340 0.33 -14.95 -3.37
CA VAL A 340 -0.64 -14.16 -4.14
C VAL A 340 -2.02 -14.82 -4.14
N VAL A 341 -2.09 -16.14 -4.35
CA VAL A 341 -3.35 -16.89 -4.34
C VAL A 341 -4.02 -16.80 -2.96
N PHE A 342 -3.29 -16.97 -1.88
CA PHE A 342 -3.85 -16.88 -0.54
C PHE A 342 -4.13 -15.42 -0.13
N GLY A 343 -3.26 -14.47 -0.48
CA GLY A 343 -3.44 -13.04 -0.21
C GLY A 343 -4.65 -12.44 -0.91
N LEU A 344 -5.06 -12.97 -2.07
CA LEU A 344 -6.26 -12.55 -2.79
C LEU A 344 -7.45 -13.50 -2.54
N GLY A 345 -7.21 -14.80 -2.56
CA GLY A 345 -8.25 -15.83 -2.51
C GLY A 345 -8.93 -15.92 -1.15
N VAL A 346 -8.16 -15.91 -0.05
CA VAL A 346 -8.72 -15.97 1.32
C VAL A 346 -9.67 -14.81 1.59
N PRO A 347 -9.28 -13.53 1.37
CA PRO A 347 -10.22 -12.42 1.53
C PRO A 347 -11.50 -12.58 0.69
N LEU A 348 -11.36 -12.91 -0.59
CA LEU A 348 -12.50 -13.08 -1.49
C LEU A 348 -13.42 -14.23 -1.07
N ALA A 349 -12.84 -15.36 -0.63
CA ALA A 349 -13.58 -16.50 -0.12
C ALA A 349 -14.34 -16.14 1.16
N LEU A 350 -13.69 -15.47 2.13
CA LEU A 350 -14.35 -15.01 3.36
C LEU A 350 -15.50 -14.05 3.05
N MET A 351 -15.28 -13.08 2.17
CA MET A 351 -16.34 -12.16 1.73
C MET A 351 -17.51 -12.90 1.08
N PHE A 352 -17.22 -13.90 0.25
CA PHE A 352 -18.24 -14.71 -0.41
C PHE A 352 -19.05 -15.52 0.62
N VAL A 353 -18.38 -16.18 1.55
CA VAL A 353 -19.02 -16.99 2.61
C VAL A 353 -19.89 -16.10 3.49
N VAL A 354 -19.35 -14.99 4.01
CA VAL A 354 -20.11 -14.08 4.88
C VAL A 354 -21.33 -13.52 4.16
N LYS A 355 -21.17 -13.10 2.89
CA LYS A 355 -22.28 -12.53 2.11
C LYS A 355 -23.42 -13.51 1.85
N ASN A 356 -23.11 -14.81 1.69
CA ASN A 356 -24.07 -15.85 1.29
C ASN A 356 -24.57 -16.70 2.48
N THR A 357 -24.23 -16.33 3.72
CA THR A 357 -24.68 -17.03 4.93
C THR A 357 -25.54 -16.11 5.80
N ARG A 358 -26.02 -16.64 6.93
CA ARG A 358 -26.72 -15.86 7.96
C ARG A 358 -25.84 -14.73 8.53
N ALA A 359 -24.51 -14.84 8.39
CA ALA A 359 -23.56 -13.82 8.81
C ALA A 359 -23.52 -12.56 7.90
N ARG A 360 -24.35 -12.50 6.84
CA ARG A 360 -24.43 -11.33 5.93
C ARG A 360 -24.65 -9.99 6.64
N VAL A 361 -25.31 -10.01 7.78
CA VAL A 361 -25.55 -8.81 8.62
C VAL A 361 -24.25 -8.23 9.18
N LEU A 362 -23.20 -9.05 9.30
CA LEU A 362 -21.87 -8.66 9.77
C LEU A 362 -20.94 -8.21 8.64
N TYR A 363 -21.36 -8.28 7.37
CA TYR A 363 -20.50 -8.01 6.23
C TYR A 363 -19.85 -6.62 6.28
N SER A 364 -20.67 -5.59 6.56
CA SER A 364 -20.16 -4.21 6.66
C SER A 364 -19.27 -3.97 7.89
N TYR A 365 -19.43 -4.77 8.94
CA TYR A 365 -18.57 -4.70 10.13
C TYR A 365 -17.21 -5.36 9.92
N GLN A 366 -17.09 -6.28 8.96
CA GLN A 366 -15.89 -7.04 8.67
C GLN A 366 -15.11 -6.51 7.47
N PHE A 367 -15.81 -5.94 6.49
CA PHE A 367 -15.18 -5.61 5.20
C PHE A 367 -15.45 -4.17 4.72
N GLY A 368 -16.31 -3.40 5.39
CA GLY A 368 -16.63 -2.01 5.09
C GLY A 368 -17.71 -1.78 4.04
#